data_d07a43cfe0d10f2265a7b054df53aafe
#
_entry.id   d07a43cfe0d10f2265a7b054df53aafe
#
_cell.length_a   1.000
_cell.length_b   1.000
_cell.length_c   1.000
_cell.angle_alpha   90.00
_cell.angle_beta   90.00
_cell.angle_gamma   90.00
#
_symmetry.space_group_name_H-M   'P 1'
#
loop_
_entity.id
_entity.type
_entity.pdbx_description
1 polymer ?
#
loop_
_entity_poly.entity_id
_entity_poly.type
_entity_poly.pdbx_seq_one_letter_code
_entity_poly.pdbx_strand_id
1 'polypeptide(L)'
;LGGQLKALVDIRDGCNGEIESVATDADGSYKLDDDGNRVTETNPQASSNVNYKGIPYYQSQLNQFIQTFSQAVNNIFKSGYVSDAKTEDAANKGIALFVVGDNSKTLTASTVSVNSELLKDANKLATKTTVSEGEGSASIMDKLNALQKERLFDGGTGSYFLETIVSDMSIDASKAKTFLTNYNNMKTTIQNQRLSVMGVDTDEEAMDIMKFQQAYNLNSKMMSVMNQIYDKLINQ
;
A
#
# COMPACT_ATOMS: atom_id res chain seq x y z
N LEU A 1 -18.21 0.71 11.95
CA LEU A 1 -18.03 0.17 10.60
C LEU A 1 -17.10 -1.03 10.69
N GLY A 2 -17.47 -2.15 10.06
CA GLY A 2 -16.69 -3.38 9.99
C GLY A 2 -16.80 -3.99 8.59
N GLY A 3 -16.01 -5.05 8.34
CA GLY A 3 -16.04 -5.79 7.07
C GLY A 3 -15.30 -5.11 5.92
N GLN A 4 -15.68 -5.46 4.68
CA GLN A 4 -14.96 -5.04 3.47
C GLN A 4 -14.89 -3.52 3.29
N LEU A 5 -15.95 -2.79 3.61
CA LEU A 5 -15.97 -1.33 3.48
C LEU A 5 -14.94 -0.67 4.41
N LYS A 6 -14.84 -1.16 5.67
CA LYS A 6 -13.81 -0.67 6.59
C LYS A 6 -12.41 -0.96 6.07
N ALA A 7 -12.17 -2.17 5.58
CA ALA A 7 -10.86 -2.54 5.01
C ALA A 7 -10.47 -1.64 3.82
N LEU A 8 -11.40 -1.30 2.93
CA LEU A 8 -11.15 -0.39 1.81
C LEU A 8 -10.82 1.04 2.28
N VAL A 9 -11.52 1.52 3.31
CA VAL A 9 -11.22 2.83 3.93
C VAL A 9 -9.85 2.80 4.60
N ASP A 10 -9.53 1.75 5.35
CA ASP A 10 -8.23 1.59 6.01
C ASP A 10 -7.06 1.53 4.99
N ILE A 11 -7.26 0.88 3.83
CA ILE A 11 -6.27 0.87 2.74
C ILE A 11 -6.11 2.26 2.13
N ARG A 12 -7.22 2.96 1.88
CA ARG A 12 -7.21 4.29 1.27
C ARG A 12 -6.57 5.31 2.19
N ASP A 13 -6.97 5.35 3.43
CA ASP A 13 -6.55 6.37 4.40
C ASP A 13 -5.22 6.01 5.08
N GLY A 14 -4.85 4.74 5.00
CA GLY A 14 -3.52 4.22 5.30
C GLY A 14 -2.92 4.69 6.58
N CYS A 15 -3.51 4.27 7.65
CA CYS A 15 -3.00 4.66 8.95
C CYS A 15 -1.85 3.79 9.36
N ASN A 16 -0.68 4.32 9.21
CA ASN A 16 0.43 3.51 9.56
C ASN A 16 1.44 4.18 10.34
N GLY A 17 1.19 4.39 11.49
CA GLY A 17 2.22 4.91 12.32
C GLY A 17 2.94 6.13 11.73
N GLU A 18 3.73 6.74 12.44
CA GLU A 18 4.56 7.89 12.08
C GLU A 18 5.35 7.60 10.80
N ILE A 19 4.96 8.24 9.71
CA ILE A 19 5.77 8.27 8.50
C ILE A 19 6.79 9.37 8.72
N GLU A 20 8.01 8.97 8.98
CA GLU A 20 9.12 9.90 8.95
C GLU A 20 9.37 10.31 7.49
N SER A 21 9.10 11.56 7.21
CA SER A 21 9.51 12.21 5.96
C SER A 21 10.72 13.09 6.22
N VAL A 22 11.62 13.16 5.27
CA VAL A 22 12.74 14.09 5.38
C VAL A 22 12.20 15.51 5.27
N ALA A 23 12.49 16.33 6.25
CA ALA A 23 12.09 17.74 6.26
C ALA A 23 12.75 18.48 5.09
N THR A 24 11.96 19.27 4.37
CA THR A 24 12.44 20.08 3.26
C THR A 24 12.22 21.58 3.56
N ASP A 25 13.17 22.39 3.11
CA ASP A 25 13.01 23.83 3.10
C ASP A 25 12.04 24.29 2.00
N ALA A 26 11.66 25.57 2.03
CA ALA A 26 10.71 26.12 1.05
C ALA A 26 11.21 26.10 -0.41
N ASP A 27 12.52 25.91 -0.63
CA ASP A 27 13.14 25.77 -1.94
C ASP A 27 13.26 24.30 -2.41
N GLY A 28 12.76 23.34 -1.59
CA GLY A 28 12.83 21.91 -1.86
C GLY A 28 14.16 21.26 -1.49
N SER A 29 15.09 21.98 -0.87
CA SER A 29 16.31 21.41 -0.29
C SER A 29 16.00 20.69 1.02
N TYR A 30 16.80 19.67 1.37
CA TYR A 30 16.63 18.98 2.65
C TYR A 30 17.16 19.85 3.79
N LYS A 31 16.38 19.92 4.86
CA LYS A 31 16.91 20.43 6.13
C LYS A 31 17.98 19.51 6.65
N LEU A 32 19.14 20.07 6.93
CA LEU A 32 20.24 19.38 7.58
C LEU A 32 20.33 19.88 9.04
N ASP A 33 20.68 18.96 9.93
CA ASP A 33 21.07 19.31 11.28
C ASP A 33 22.49 19.92 11.30
N ASP A 34 22.95 20.35 12.48
CA ASP A 34 24.27 20.96 12.67
C ASP A 34 25.41 19.98 12.33
N ASP A 35 25.16 18.67 12.31
CA ASP A 35 26.10 17.63 11.95
C ASP A 35 26.04 17.23 10.45
N GLY A 36 25.17 17.88 9.68
CA GLY A 36 25.00 17.63 8.25
C GLY A 36 24.09 16.41 7.93
N ASN A 37 23.40 15.85 8.93
CA ASN A 37 22.42 14.79 8.69
C ASN A 37 21.07 15.38 8.32
N ARG A 38 20.27 14.59 7.59
CA ARG A 38 18.92 15.00 7.20
C ARG A 38 17.99 14.99 8.41
N VAL A 39 17.29 16.07 8.62
CA VAL A 39 16.24 16.15 9.65
C VAL A 39 15.00 15.43 9.15
N THR A 40 14.45 14.53 9.98
CA THR A 40 13.18 13.86 9.70
C THR A 40 12.04 14.57 10.44
N GLU A 41 10.91 14.72 9.77
CA GLU A 41 9.68 15.20 10.37
C GLU A 41 8.64 14.08 10.40
N THR A 42 7.98 13.94 11.54
CA THR A 42 6.85 13.02 11.67
C THR A 42 5.63 13.61 10.96
N ASN A 43 5.12 12.94 9.93
CA ASN A 43 3.94 13.41 9.24
C ASN A 43 2.68 13.13 10.08
N PRO A 44 1.94 14.18 10.51
CA PRO A 44 0.78 14.04 11.38
C PRO A 44 -0.46 13.40 10.70
N GLN A 45 -0.41 13.13 9.40
CA GLN A 45 -1.52 12.47 8.69
C GLN A 45 -1.60 10.96 8.94
N ALA A 46 -0.66 10.38 9.66
CA ALA A 46 -0.78 9.02 10.15
C ALA A 46 -1.82 8.99 11.28
N SER A 47 -3.04 8.60 10.97
CA SER A 47 -4.06 8.39 11.99
C SER A 47 -3.62 7.21 12.89
N SER A 48 -3.47 7.50 14.15
CA SER A 48 -2.78 6.70 15.17
C SER A 48 -3.44 5.37 15.55
N ASN A 49 -4.53 4.97 14.92
CA ASN A 49 -5.36 3.89 15.45
C ASN A 49 -5.35 2.58 14.68
N VAL A 50 -4.60 2.47 13.60
CA VAL A 50 -4.57 1.25 12.79
C VAL A 50 -3.13 0.95 12.32
N ASN A 51 -2.54 -0.12 12.82
CA ASN A 51 -1.23 -0.65 12.40
C ASN A 51 -1.28 -1.27 10.98
N TYR A 52 -1.82 -0.55 10.01
CA TYR A 52 -1.99 -1.05 8.66
C TYR A 52 -1.26 -0.15 7.64
N LYS A 53 -0.33 -0.71 6.90
CA LYS A 53 0.39 -0.01 5.82
C LYS A 53 -0.55 0.13 4.61
N GLY A 54 -1.15 1.30 4.42
CA GLY A 54 -2.03 1.61 3.30
C GLY A 54 -1.32 2.31 2.15
N ILE A 55 -2.11 2.81 1.20
CA ILE A 55 -1.62 3.53 0.02
C ILE A 55 -0.72 4.72 0.40
N PRO A 56 -1.07 5.59 1.38
CA PRO A 56 -0.22 6.72 1.73
C PRO A 56 1.17 6.34 2.24
N TYR A 57 1.31 5.21 2.92
CA TYR A 57 2.62 4.71 3.34
C TYR A 57 3.53 4.43 2.13
N TYR A 58 3.05 3.64 1.18
CA TYR A 58 3.87 3.31 0.00
C TYR A 58 4.11 4.53 -0.90
N GLN A 59 3.16 5.45 -0.99
CA GLN A 59 3.36 6.74 -1.66
C GLN A 59 4.46 7.56 -0.98
N SER A 60 4.47 7.62 0.35
CA SER A 60 5.52 8.31 1.09
C SER A 60 6.89 7.68 0.87
N GLN A 61 6.99 6.34 0.90
CA GLN A 61 8.24 5.65 0.60
C GLN A 61 8.75 5.94 -0.82
N LEU A 62 7.86 5.92 -1.81
CA LEU A 62 8.21 6.28 -3.18
C LEU A 62 8.61 7.75 -3.33
N ASN A 63 7.93 8.65 -2.63
CA ASN A 63 8.28 10.07 -2.63
C ASN A 63 9.67 10.29 -2.01
N GLN A 64 9.97 9.63 -0.89
CA GLN A 64 11.29 9.67 -0.27
C GLN A 64 12.37 9.15 -1.23
N PHE A 65 12.10 8.05 -1.92
CA PHE A 65 13.01 7.53 -2.92
C PHE A 65 13.29 8.57 -4.02
N ILE A 66 12.24 9.12 -4.63
CA ILE A 66 12.37 10.09 -5.71
C ILE A 66 13.10 11.36 -5.25
N GLN A 67 12.77 11.88 -4.07
CA GLN A 67 13.43 13.05 -3.52
C GLN A 67 14.93 12.82 -3.34
N THR A 68 15.29 11.74 -2.63
CA THR A 68 16.70 11.41 -2.36
C THR A 68 17.48 11.14 -3.65
N PHE A 69 16.91 10.32 -4.54
CA PHE A 69 17.56 9.98 -5.81
C PHE A 69 17.72 11.20 -6.72
N SER A 70 16.64 11.97 -6.91
CA SER A 70 16.68 13.15 -7.76
C SER A 70 17.67 14.20 -7.25
N GLN A 71 17.74 14.38 -5.93
CA GLN A 71 18.69 15.32 -5.35
C GLN A 71 20.14 14.86 -5.55
N ALA A 72 20.44 13.57 -5.35
CA ALA A 72 21.77 13.02 -5.56
C ALA A 72 22.21 13.20 -7.02
N VAL A 73 21.34 12.89 -7.97
CA VAL A 73 21.58 13.08 -9.41
C VAL A 73 21.77 14.56 -9.74
N ASN A 74 20.88 15.43 -9.25
CA ASN A 74 20.96 16.86 -9.48
C ASN A 74 22.26 17.47 -8.92
N ASN A 75 22.71 17.02 -7.76
CA ASN A 75 23.97 17.48 -7.15
C ASN A 75 25.17 17.10 -8.04
N ILE A 76 25.16 15.90 -8.62
CA ILE A 76 26.21 15.49 -9.56
C ILE A 76 26.23 16.41 -10.78
N PHE A 77 25.08 16.65 -11.42
CA PHE A 77 25.01 17.52 -12.60
C PHE A 77 25.35 18.97 -12.27
N LYS A 78 24.82 19.50 -11.18
CA LYS A 78 25.13 20.88 -10.75
C LYS A 78 26.61 21.09 -10.34
N SER A 79 27.28 20.03 -9.89
CA SER A 79 28.71 20.11 -9.55
C SER A 79 29.61 20.08 -10.77
N GLY A 80 29.13 19.62 -11.91
CA GLY A 80 29.90 19.49 -13.14
C GLY A 80 29.79 20.69 -14.07
N TYR A 81 30.49 20.62 -15.19
CA TYR A 81 30.55 21.63 -16.25
C TYR A 81 30.03 21.05 -17.56
N VAL A 82 29.45 21.90 -18.37
CA VAL A 82 29.01 21.56 -19.73
C VAL A 82 30.23 21.24 -20.64
N SER A 83 29.99 20.54 -21.74
CA SER A 83 31.05 20.02 -22.62
C SER A 83 32.00 21.09 -23.12
N ASP A 84 31.49 22.26 -23.50
CA ASP A 84 32.23 23.37 -24.09
C ASP A 84 32.78 24.39 -23.07
N ALA A 85 32.59 24.14 -21.78
CA ALA A 85 33.06 25.01 -20.70
C ALA A 85 34.58 25.21 -20.77
N LYS A 86 35.03 26.46 -20.79
CA LYS A 86 36.45 26.88 -20.78
C LYS A 86 36.87 27.60 -19.51
N THR A 87 35.89 28.04 -18.71
CA THR A 87 36.08 28.78 -17.47
C THR A 87 35.18 28.23 -16.36
N GLU A 88 35.58 28.39 -15.10
CA GLU A 88 34.83 27.92 -13.94
C GLU A 88 33.67 28.84 -13.56
N ASP A 89 33.09 29.50 -14.53
CA ASP A 89 31.96 30.40 -14.30
C ASP A 89 30.68 29.62 -14.03
N ALA A 90 29.78 30.22 -13.25
CA ALA A 90 28.49 29.65 -12.93
C ALA A 90 27.63 29.36 -14.18
N ALA A 91 27.80 30.15 -15.24
CA ALA A 91 27.12 29.98 -16.52
C ALA A 91 27.49 28.66 -17.24
N ASN A 92 28.69 28.12 -16.96
CA ASN A 92 29.23 26.92 -17.55
C ASN A 92 28.93 25.64 -16.71
N LYS A 93 28.26 25.82 -15.58
CA LYS A 93 27.82 24.67 -14.75
C LYS A 93 26.59 24.02 -15.35
N GLY A 94 26.50 22.70 -15.14
CA GLY A 94 25.31 21.96 -15.47
C GLY A 94 24.12 22.36 -14.62
N ILE A 95 22.93 22.15 -15.13
CA ILE A 95 21.68 22.42 -14.46
C ILE A 95 21.03 21.13 -13.93
N ALA A 96 20.07 21.26 -13.04
CA ALA A 96 19.35 20.10 -12.49
C ALA A 96 18.65 19.33 -13.59
N LEU A 97 18.76 18.00 -13.55
CA LEU A 97 18.05 17.09 -14.46
C LEU A 97 16.58 16.93 -14.05
N PHE A 98 16.34 16.67 -12.78
CA PHE A 98 15.00 16.46 -12.22
C PHE A 98 14.48 17.72 -11.56
N VAL A 99 13.28 18.11 -11.94
CA VAL A 99 12.58 19.29 -11.42
C VAL A 99 11.13 18.94 -11.13
N VAL A 100 10.43 19.84 -10.44
CA VAL A 100 8.98 19.70 -10.23
C VAL A 100 8.26 20.07 -11.54
N GLY A 101 7.45 19.15 -12.05
CA GLY A 101 6.86 19.27 -13.38
C GLY A 101 5.58 20.11 -13.48
N ASP A 102 4.92 20.34 -12.39
CA ASP A 102 3.74 21.19 -12.27
C ASP A 102 4.01 22.32 -11.27
N ASN A 103 3.09 23.24 -11.08
CA ASN A 103 3.22 24.33 -10.09
C ASN A 103 3.25 23.84 -8.63
N SER A 104 3.48 22.56 -8.39
CA SER A 104 3.65 21.96 -7.07
C SER A 104 4.94 22.47 -6.42
N LYS A 105 4.91 22.61 -5.09
CA LYS A 105 6.09 23.07 -4.33
C LYS A 105 7.04 21.96 -3.94
N THR A 106 6.61 20.69 -4.06
CA THR A 106 7.37 19.53 -3.59
C THR A 106 7.60 18.52 -4.69
N LEU A 107 8.81 17.98 -4.73
CA LEU A 107 9.18 16.90 -5.62
C LEU A 107 8.63 15.58 -5.06
N THR A 108 7.72 14.96 -5.81
CA THR A 108 7.11 13.68 -5.46
C THR A 108 7.19 12.72 -6.65
N ALA A 109 6.85 11.46 -6.45
CA ALA A 109 6.80 10.48 -7.52
C ALA A 109 5.79 10.84 -8.63
N SER A 110 4.77 11.65 -8.32
CA SER A 110 3.79 12.12 -9.30
C SER A 110 4.15 13.43 -9.98
N THR A 111 5.02 14.25 -9.36
CA THR A 111 5.35 15.60 -9.85
C THR A 111 6.76 15.71 -10.43
N VAL A 112 7.58 14.67 -10.29
CA VAL A 112 8.93 14.64 -10.88
C VAL A 112 8.87 14.74 -12.40
N SER A 113 9.67 15.63 -12.94
CA SER A 113 9.78 15.86 -14.38
C SER A 113 11.23 16.15 -14.77
N VAL A 114 11.56 15.90 -16.03
CA VAL A 114 12.84 16.32 -16.58
C VAL A 114 12.80 17.83 -16.85
N ASN A 115 13.89 18.51 -16.56
CA ASN A 115 14.01 19.95 -16.76
C ASN A 115 13.76 20.32 -18.22
N SER A 116 12.78 21.18 -18.46
CA SER A 116 12.41 21.63 -19.80
C SER A 116 13.50 22.37 -20.53
N GLU A 117 14.46 22.98 -19.82
CA GLU A 117 15.64 23.64 -20.43
C GLU A 117 16.59 22.62 -21.05
N LEU A 118 16.76 21.45 -20.42
CA LEU A 118 17.55 20.35 -20.98
C LEU A 118 16.89 19.71 -22.21
N LEU A 119 15.56 19.68 -22.23
CA LEU A 119 14.81 19.20 -23.39
C LEU A 119 14.92 20.13 -24.59
N LYS A 120 15.15 21.43 -24.38
CA LYS A 120 15.34 22.43 -25.41
C LYS A 120 16.80 22.48 -25.89
N ASP A 121 17.74 22.31 -24.96
CA ASP A 121 19.17 22.41 -25.22
C ASP A 121 19.94 21.39 -24.38
N ALA A 122 20.28 20.27 -24.99
CA ALA A 122 21.02 19.19 -24.35
C ALA A 122 22.46 19.58 -23.96
N ASN A 123 23.02 20.65 -24.58
CA ASN A 123 24.36 21.10 -24.24
C ASN A 123 24.48 21.68 -22.82
N LYS A 124 23.35 22.02 -22.20
CA LYS A 124 23.31 22.44 -20.78
C LYS A 124 23.54 21.29 -19.79
N LEU A 125 23.59 20.04 -20.27
CA LEU A 125 23.89 18.90 -19.42
C LEU A 125 25.40 18.88 -19.10
N ALA A 126 25.73 18.75 -17.81
CA ALA A 126 27.14 18.58 -17.45
C ALA A 126 27.65 17.23 -17.91
N THR A 127 28.82 17.23 -18.50
CA THR A 127 29.54 16.03 -18.99
C THR A 127 30.87 15.81 -18.28
N LYS A 128 31.52 16.88 -17.82
CA LYS A 128 32.84 16.86 -17.20
C LYS A 128 32.84 17.42 -15.78
N THR A 129 33.76 16.94 -14.95
CA THR A 129 33.87 17.37 -13.55
C THR A 129 34.70 18.61 -13.37
N THR A 130 35.67 18.84 -14.24
CA THR A 130 36.55 20.02 -14.23
C THR A 130 36.64 20.63 -15.61
N VAL A 131 36.89 21.91 -15.69
CA VAL A 131 37.01 22.66 -16.93
C VAL A 131 38.24 22.23 -17.76
N SER A 132 39.27 21.74 -17.08
CA SER A 132 40.52 21.25 -17.73
C SER A 132 40.32 19.95 -18.52
N GLU A 133 39.23 19.24 -18.32
CA GLU A 133 38.92 18.05 -19.12
C GLU A 133 38.53 18.44 -20.54
N GLY A 134 38.87 17.60 -21.51
CA GLY A 134 38.53 17.82 -22.93
C GLY A 134 37.01 17.77 -23.19
N GLU A 135 36.57 18.31 -24.32
CA GLU A 135 35.16 18.33 -24.73
C GLU A 135 34.54 16.94 -24.86
N GLY A 136 35.33 15.89 -25.08
CA GLY A 136 34.86 14.50 -25.11
C GLY A 136 34.80 13.79 -23.77
N SER A 137 35.08 14.49 -22.64
CA SER A 137 35.03 13.87 -21.31
C SER A 137 33.59 13.56 -20.90
N ALA A 138 33.41 12.40 -20.27
CA ALA A 138 32.16 11.93 -19.72
C ALA A 138 32.29 11.59 -18.22
N SER A 139 33.18 12.28 -17.49
CA SER A 139 33.50 11.98 -16.08
C SER A 139 32.31 12.13 -15.15
N ILE A 140 31.28 12.90 -15.52
CA ILE A 140 30.00 12.95 -14.81
C ILE A 140 29.27 11.60 -14.86
N MET A 141 29.38 10.86 -16.00
CA MET A 141 28.77 9.53 -16.11
C MET A 141 29.42 8.51 -15.18
N ASP A 142 30.73 8.64 -14.92
CA ASP A 142 31.42 7.80 -13.93
C ASP A 142 30.91 8.07 -12.52
N LYS A 143 30.65 9.34 -12.18
CA LYS A 143 30.00 9.70 -10.89
C LYS A 143 28.59 9.15 -10.79
N LEU A 144 27.80 9.21 -11.87
CA LEU A 144 26.44 8.62 -11.87
C LEU A 144 26.50 7.08 -11.74
N ASN A 145 27.47 6.43 -12.38
CA ASN A 145 27.68 4.99 -12.21
C ASN A 145 28.09 4.64 -10.77
N ALA A 146 28.91 5.47 -10.14
CA ALA A 146 29.29 5.31 -8.74
C ALA A 146 28.07 5.46 -7.80
N LEU A 147 27.15 6.36 -8.12
CA LEU A 147 25.93 6.61 -7.36
C LEU A 147 25.07 5.33 -7.20
N GLN A 148 25.09 4.42 -8.18
CA GLN A 148 24.38 3.15 -8.10
C GLN A 148 24.84 2.29 -6.90
N LYS A 149 26.09 2.43 -6.48
CA LYS A 149 26.71 1.69 -5.37
C LYS A 149 26.73 2.49 -4.08
N GLU A 150 26.36 3.75 -4.14
CA GLU A 150 26.39 4.65 -2.99
C GLU A 150 25.21 4.37 -2.06
N ARG A 151 25.46 4.46 -0.76
CA ARG A 151 24.45 4.29 0.27
C ARG A 151 23.70 5.60 0.49
N LEU A 152 22.72 5.84 -0.36
CA LEU A 152 21.91 7.08 -0.34
C LEU A 152 20.77 7.04 0.68
N PHE A 153 20.36 5.85 1.07
CA PHE A 153 19.20 5.61 1.93
C PHE A 153 19.67 4.99 3.25
N ASP A 154 18.89 5.18 4.29
CA ASP A 154 19.15 4.51 5.55
C ASP A 154 19.21 3.00 5.32
N GLY A 155 20.39 2.46 5.52
CA GLY A 155 20.67 1.04 5.38
C GLY A 155 21.18 0.58 4.01
N GLY A 156 21.12 1.35 2.90
CA GLY A 156 21.57 0.78 1.65
C GLY A 156 21.53 1.67 0.41
N THR A 157 21.72 1.00 -0.72
CA THR A 157 21.66 1.60 -2.06
C THR A 157 20.21 1.83 -2.48
N GLY A 158 19.99 2.59 -3.58
CA GLY A 158 18.65 2.79 -4.15
C GLY A 158 17.95 1.48 -4.52
N SER A 159 18.68 0.50 -5.07
CA SER A 159 18.11 -0.83 -5.36
C SER A 159 17.64 -1.55 -4.10
N TYR A 160 18.48 -1.55 -3.06
CA TYR A 160 18.13 -2.15 -1.78
C TYR A 160 16.87 -1.53 -1.16
N PHE A 161 16.74 -0.21 -1.24
CA PHE A 161 15.57 0.49 -0.72
C PHE A 161 14.28 0.06 -1.45
N LEU A 162 14.32 -0.01 -2.79
CA LEU A 162 13.18 -0.48 -3.59
C LEU A 162 12.86 -1.96 -3.34
N GLU A 163 13.87 -2.81 -3.20
CA GLU A 163 13.68 -4.23 -2.84
C GLU A 163 13.02 -4.36 -1.46
N THR A 164 13.39 -3.51 -0.51
CA THR A 164 12.78 -3.50 0.82
C THR A 164 11.29 -3.15 0.75
N ILE A 165 10.91 -2.14 -0.03
CA ILE A 165 9.49 -1.78 -0.25
C ILE A 165 8.71 -2.96 -0.84
N VAL A 166 9.24 -3.60 -1.88
CA VAL A 166 8.59 -4.75 -2.53
C VAL A 166 8.50 -5.95 -1.60
N SER A 167 9.55 -6.20 -0.82
CA SER A 167 9.58 -7.27 0.17
C SER A 167 8.53 -7.07 1.27
N ASP A 168 8.46 -5.88 1.84
CA ASP A 168 7.47 -5.50 2.84
C ASP A 168 6.05 -5.68 2.31
N MET A 169 5.78 -5.18 1.10
CA MET A 169 4.48 -5.34 0.45
C MET A 169 4.13 -6.82 0.23
N SER A 170 5.11 -7.63 -0.16
CA SER A 170 4.92 -9.07 -0.38
C SER A 170 4.61 -9.81 0.91
N ILE A 171 5.30 -9.46 2.01
CA ILE A 171 5.05 -10.02 3.34
C ILE A 171 3.64 -9.66 3.80
N ASP A 172 3.23 -8.40 3.66
CA ASP A 172 1.91 -7.95 4.09
C ASP A 172 0.79 -8.59 3.23
N ALA A 173 1.00 -8.72 1.92
CA ALA A 173 0.08 -9.44 1.04
C ALA A 173 -0.04 -10.93 1.41
N SER A 174 1.07 -11.59 1.74
CA SER A 174 1.08 -12.98 2.19
C SER A 174 0.34 -13.15 3.52
N LYS A 175 0.57 -12.26 4.49
CA LYS A 175 -0.17 -12.22 5.77
C LYS A 175 -1.67 -12.04 5.52
N ALA A 176 -2.07 -11.07 4.68
CA ALA A 176 -3.45 -10.80 4.36
C ALA A 176 -4.13 -12.03 3.73
N LYS A 177 -3.45 -12.73 2.83
CA LYS A 177 -3.93 -13.99 2.22
C LYS A 177 -4.12 -15.09 3.26
N THR A 178 -3.17 -15.25 4.17
CA THR A 178 -3.26 -16.25 5.25
C THR A 178 -4.42 -15.94 6.18
N PHE A 179 -4.60 -14.68 6.58
CA PHE A 179 -5.74 -14.27 7.40
C PHE A 179 -7.07 -14.50 6.69
N LEU A 180 -7.17 -14.17 5.40
CA LEU A 180 -8.39 -14.43 4.62
C LEU A 180 -8.75 -15.93 4.62
N THR A 181 -7.77 -16.79 4.43
CA THR A 181 -7.98 -18.26 4.46
C THR A 181 -8.45 -18.71 5.84
N ASN A 182 -7.81 -18.23 6.91
CA ASN A 182 -8.18 -18.57 8.27
C ASN A 182 -9.60 -18.09 8.64
N TYR A 183 -9.97 -16.87 8.25
CA TYR A 183 -11.31 -16.36 8.48
C TYR A 183 -12.38 -17.10 7.68
N ASN A 184 -12.09 -17.51 6.44
CA ASN A 184 -13.00 -18.35 5.65
C ASN A 184 -13.20 -19.72 6.28
N ASN A 185 -12.13 -20.37 6.75
CA ASN A 185 -12.22 -21.63 7.48
C ASN A 185 -13.04 -21.48 8.77
N MET A 186 -12.79 -20.44 9.54
CA MET A 186 -13.56 -20.15 10.76
C MET A 186 -15.03 -19.89 10.44
N LYS A 187 -15.32 -19.11 9.40
CA LYS A 187 -16.70 -18.87 8.93
C LYS A 187 -17.41 -20.19 8.60
N THR A 188 -16.75 -21.08 7.85
CA THR A 188 -17.30 -22.40 7.50
C THR A 188 -17.55 -23.25 8.73
N THR A 189 -16.60 -23.27 9.68
CA THR A 189 -16.76 -23.99 10.95
C THR A 189 -17.96 -23.47 11.74
N ILE A 190 -18.08 -22.15 11.88
CA ILE A 190 -19.22 -21.53 12.59
C ILE A 190 -20.54 -21.84 11.87
N GLN A 191 -20.56 -21.81 10.52
CA GLN A 191 -21.75 -22.17 9.77
C GLN A 191 -22.14 -23.62 9.99
N ASN A 192 -21.19 -24.57 9.98
CA ASN A 192 -21.43 -25.97 10.24
C ASN A 192 -21.93 -26.20 11.68
N GLN A 193 -21.34 -25.52 12.66
CA GLN A 193 -21.82 -25.56 14.06
C GLN A 193 -23.25 -25.02 14.18
N ARG A 194 -23.56 -23.91 13.49
CA ARG A 194 -24.94 -23.39 13.44
C ARG A 194 -25.91 -24.40 12.84
N LEU A 195 -25.56 -25.03 11.73
CA LEU A 195 -26.39 -26.06 11.10
C LEU A 195 -26.57 -27.28 12.01
N SER A 196 -25.52 -27.68 12.75
CA SER A 196 -25.60 -28.78 13.71
C SER A 196 -26.55 -28.51 14.90
N VAL A 197 -26.65 -27.25 15.32
CA VAL A 197 -27.49 -26.86 16.47
C VAL A 197 -28.90 -26.44 16.05
N MET A 198 -29.02 -25.79 14.88
CA MET A 198 -30.28 -25.19 14.40
C MET A 198 -30.80 -25.85 13.12
N GLY A 199 -30.07 -26.79 12.57
CA GLY A 199 -30.48 -27.52 11.37
C GLY A 199 -31.66 -28.43 11.72
N VAL A 200 -32.70 -28.37 10.92
CA VAL A 200 -33.81 -29.32 10.98
C VAL A 200 -33.39 -30.55 10.19
N ASP A 201 -33.36 -31.69 10.86
CA ASP A 201 -33.20 -32.97 10.19
C ASP A 201 -34.52 -33.33 9.50
N THR A 202 -34.52 -33.25 8.16
CA THR A 202 -35.72 -33.49 7.34
C THR A 202 -36.25 -34.91 7.49
N ASP A 203 -35.38 -35.87 7.79
CA ASP A 203 -35.79 -37.27 7.99
C ASP A 203 -36.48 -37.46 9.36
N GLU A 204 -35.98 -36.78 10.40
CA GLU A 204 -36.58 -36.76 11.71
C GLU A 204 -37.96 -36.06 11.70
N GLU A 205 -38.04 -34.88 11.06
CA GLU A 205 -39.32 -34.19 10.86
C GLU A 205 -40.32 -34.99 10.05
N ALA A 206 -39.86 -35.70 8.99
CA ALA A 206 -40.74 -36.57 8.22
C ALA A 206 -41.28 -37.74 9.05
N MET A 207 -40.45 -38.33 9.92
CA MET A 207 -40.88 -39.36 10.82
C MET A 207 -41.89 -38.81 11.88
N ASP A 208 -41.66 -37.62 12.37
CA ASP A 208 -42.60 -37.04 13.32
C ASP A 208 -43.92 -36.66 12.65
N ILE A 209 -43.92 -36.14 11.44
CA ILE A 209 -45.13 -35.94 10.64
C ILE A 209 -45.89 -37.29 10.47
N MET A 210 -45.21 -38.37 10.14
CA MET A 210 -45.86 -39.71 10.05
C MET A 210 -46.46 -40.15 11.40
N LYS A 211 -45.75 -39.95 12.49
CA LYS A 211 -46.29 -40.26 13.84
C LYS A 211 -47.55 -39.44 14.15
N PHE A 212 -47.54 -38.16 13.87
CA PHE A 212 -48.69 -37.29 14.03
C PHE A 212 -49.87 -37.68 13.15
N GLN A 213 -49.62 -38.08 11.86
CA GLN A 213 -50.65 -38.57 10.99
C GLN A 213 -51.24 -39.88 11.49
N GLN A 214 -50.43 -40.81 12.02
CA GLN A 214 -50.93 -42.04 12.62
C GLN A 214 -51.77 -41.78 13.88
N ALA A 215 -51.32 -40.86 14.76
CA ALA A 215 -52.05 -40.45 15.93
C ALA A 215 -53.41 -39.79 15.58
N TYR A 216 -53.42 -38.95 14.54
CA TYR A 216 -54.63 -38.32 14.02
C TYR A 216 -55.62 -39.34 13.51
N ASN A 217 -55.15 -40.33 12.73
CA ASN A 217 -55.96 -41.40 12.18
C ASN A 217 -56.55 -42.32 13.31
N LEU A 218 -55.75 -42.60 14.35
CA LEU A 218 -56.21 -43.37 15.50
C LEU A 218 -57.29 -42.60 16.29
N ASN A 219 -57.06 -41.29 16.51
CA ASN A 219 -58.05 -40.42 17.19
C ASN A 219 -59.34 -40.33 16.37
N SER A 220 -59.25 -40.24 15.05
CA SER A 220 -60.45 -40.25 14.19
C SER A 220 -61.23 -41.56 14.28
N LYS A 221 -60.53 -42.71 14.29
CA LYS A 221 -61.18 -44.01 14.53
C LYS A 221 -61.81 -44.11 15.89
N MET A 222 -61.14 -43.61 16.94
CA MET A 222 -61.67 -43.59 18.29
C MET A 222 -62.95 -42.74 18.39
N MET A 223 -62.96 -41.55 17.76
CA MET A 223 -64.16 -40.72 17.62
C MET A 223 -65.30 -41.43 16.91
N SER A 224 -64.98 -42.13 15.83
CA SER A 224 -65.99 -42.93 15.09
C SER A 224 -66.59 -44.07 15.96
N VAL A 225 -65.74 -44.80 16.72
CA VAL A 225 -66.20 -45.83 17.65
C VAL A 225 -67.04 -45.24 18.76
N MET A 226 -66.63 -44.10 19.33
CA MET A 226 -67.41 -43.38 20.34
C MET A 226 -68.79 -42.97 19.81
N ASN A 227 -68.86 -42.42 18.62
CA ASN A 227 -70.10 -42.07 17.96
C ASN A 227 -71.02 -43.31 17.80
N GLN A 228 -70.48 -44.45 17.38
CA GLN A 228 -71.22 -45.70 17.26
C GLN A 228 -71.72 -46.19 18.61
N ILE A 229 -70.97 -46.00 19.70
CA ILE A 229 -71.42 -46.35 21.08
C ILE A 229 -72.55 -45.41 21.48
N TYR A 230 -72.40 -44.10 21.22
CA TYR A 230 -73.47 -43.14 21.52
C TYR A 230 -74.73 -43.44 20.72
N ASP A 231 -74.65 -43.74 19.46
CA ASP A 231 -75.81 -44.09 18.66
C ASP A 231 -76.54 -45.36 19.19
N LYS A 232 -75.76 -46.35 19.63
CA LYS A 232 -76.36 -47.54 20.27
C LYS A 232 -76.98 -47.26 21.63
N LEU A 233 -76.45 -46.31 22.38
CA LEU A 233 -76.96 -45.93 23.68
C LEU A 233 -78.25 -45.11 23.60
N ILE A 234 -78.39 -44.28 22.58
CA ILE A 234 -79.55 -43.38 22.38
C ILE A 234 -80.69 -44.09 21.67
N ASN A 235 -80.41 -45.11 20.84
CA ASN A 235 -81.43 -45.83 20.07
C ASN A 235 -81.84 -47.22 20.67
N GLN A 236 -81.49 -47.41 21.93
CA GLN A 236 -82.09 -48.47 22.76
C GLN A 236 -83.25 -47.87 23.58
#